data_ceb3a521470f7aa0b531126bfd480cfc
#
_entry.id   ceb3a521470f7aa0b531126bfd480cfc
#
_cell.length_a   1.000
_cell.length_b   1.000
_cell.length_c   1.000
_cell.angle_alpha   90.00
_cell.angle_beta   90.00
_cell.angle_gamma   90.00
#
_symmetry.space_group_name_H-M   'P 1'
#
loop_
_entity.id
_entity.type
_entity.pdbx_description
1 polymer ?
#
loop_
_entity_poly.entity_id
_entity_poly.type
_entity_poly.pdbx_seq_one_letter_code
_entity_poly.pdbx_strand_id
1 'polypeptide(L)'
;DWLYGAKGLLNRQIAADCDGIIAGLYEYYASYRNEFADKLRFIPFPIRVDESPLSVHQPLRFFIGIQKARSAYKGTDIMLRALERVAQRYPDDMEIVRAESVPFEEYVRLFNNSDILLDQLYSYTPAMNALEAMSHGMIVVGGAEPENYAILGDTDLKPIVNVQPNEDDVYDQLCLLMDRRDELLQLKADGREYIRRYHDHLKVARQYLDFWGI
;
A
#
# COMPACT_ATOMS: atom_id res chain seq x y z
N ASP A 1 15.95 -0.99 -12.18
CA ASP A 1 16.66 -0.54 -13.38
C ASP A 1 16.51 0.95 -13.72
N TRP A 2 15.87 1.74 -12.87
CA TRP A 2 15.76 3.19 -13.06
C TRP A 2 17.06 3.94 -12.78
N LEU A 3 18.00 3.32 -12.06
CA LEU A 3 19.27 3.91 -11.68
C LEU A 3 20.45 3.49 -12.60
N TYR A 4 20.27 2.44 -13.43
CA TYR A 4 21.34 1.83 -14.18
C TYR A 4 21.07 1.78 -15.69
N GLY A 5 22.15 1.67 -16.49
CA GLY A 5 22.07 1.58 -17.94
C GLY A 5 21.54 2.86 -18.61
N ALA A 6 21.07 2.76 -19.84
CA ALA A 6 20.59 3.89 -20.63
C ALA A 6 19.41 4.63 -19.98
N LYS A 7 18.50 3.91 -19.30
CA LYS A 7 17.38 4.51 -18.57
C LYS A 7 17.87 5.31 -17.38
N GLY A 8 18.84 4.81 -16.63
CA GLY A 8 19.45 5.52 -15.50
C GLY A 8 20.14 6.80 -15.94
N LEU A 9 20.87 6.77 -17.06
CA LEU A 9 21.50 7.96 -17.64
C LEU A 9 20.45 9.02 -18.04
N LEU A 10 19.38 8.60 -18.72
CA LEU A 10 18.28 9.50 -19.11
C LEU A 10 17.60 10.12 -17.87
N ASN A 11 17.31 9.30 -16.85
CA ASN A 11 16.69 9.79 -15.62
C ASN A 11 17.57 10.83 -14.90
N ARG A 12 18.88 10.61 -14.83
CA ARG A 12 19.82 11.58 -14.26
C ARG A 12 19.89 12.87 -15.06
N GLN A 13 19.88 12.78 -16.40
CA GLN A 13 19.84 13.95 -17.26
C GLN A 13 18.55 14.76 -17.02
N ILE A 14 17.38 14.11 -17.00
CA ILE A 14 16.11 14.78 -16.71
C ILE A 14 16.13 15.40 -15.30
N ALA A 15 16.63 14.65 -14.31
CA ALA A 15 16.74 15.14 -12.94
C ALA A 15 17.71 16.32 -12.82
N ALA A 16 18.78 16.36 -13.62
CA ALA A 16 19.71 17.50 -13.65
C ALA A 16 19.07 18.75 -14.24
N ASP A 17 18.29 18.61 -15.31
CA ASP A 17 17.75 19.71 -16.10
C ASP A 17 16.41 20.26 -15.55
N CYS A 18 15.67 19.51 -14.72
CA CYS A 18 14.40 19.97 -14.15
C CYS A 18 14.58 20.96 -12.98
N ASP A 19 13.59 21.82 -12.75
CA ASP A 19 13.59 22.83 -11.67
C ASP A 19 13.37 22.19 -10.28
N GLY A 20 12.69 21.02 -10.22
CA GLY A 20 12.45 20.33 -8.98
C GLY A 20 11.99 18.89 -9.18
N ILE A 21 12.17 18.06 -8.16
CA ILE A 21 11.83 16.64 -8.16
C ILE A 21 10.87 16.35 -7.00
N ILE A 22 9.73 15.70 -7.31
CA ILE A 22 8.79 15.20 -6.31
C ILE A 22 8.85 13.67 -6.32
N ALA A 23 9.03 13.07 -5.14
CA ALA A 23 8.94 11.64 -4.94
C ALA A 23 7.79 11.33 -3.98
N GLY A 24 6.87 10.42 -4.39
CA GLY A 24 5.69 10.03 -3.61
C GLY A 24 5.86 8.72 -2.84
N LEU A 25 6.98 8.01 -3.02
CA LEU A 25 7.35 6.78 -2.32
C LEU A 25 8.78 6.91 -1.79
N TYR A 26 9.06 6.27 -0.65
CA TYR A 26 10.41 6.28 -0.07
C TYR A 26 11.47 5.75 -1.03
N GLU A 27 11.18 4.69 -1.77
CA GLU A 27 12.11 4.07 -2.71
C GLU A 27 12.55 5.06 -3.81
N TYR A 28 11.63 5.88 -4.29
CA TYR A 28 11.96 6.93 -5.27
C TYR A 28 12.73 8.08 -4.61
N TYR A 29 12.30 8.53 -3.43
CA TYR A 29 13.02 9.54 -2.68
C TYR A 29 14.47 9.12 -2.40
N ALA A 30 14.67 7.89 -1.91
CA ALA A 30 15.98 7.34 -1.62
C ALA A 30 16.89 7.26 -2.84
N SER A 31 16.30 7.08 -4.04
CA SER A 31 17.03 6.99 -5.30
C SER A 31 17.63 8.31 -5.77
N TYR A 32 17.02 9.44 -5.40
CA TYR A 32 17.44 10.80 -5.85
C TYR A 32 18.14 11.61 -4.76
N ARG A 33 17.93 11.30 -3.48
CA ARG A 33 18.37 12.14 -2.35
C ARG A 33 19.87 12.40 -2.27
N ASN A 34 20.70 11.51 -2.79
CA ASN A 34 22.15 11.64 -2.70
C ASN A 34 22.71 12.63 -3.75
N GLU A 35 22.06 12.73 -4.90
CA GLU A 35 22.55 13.54 -6.03
C GLU A 35 21.77 14.86 -6.19
N PHE A 36 20.50 14.92 -5.74
CA PHE A 36 19.57 16.02 -6.04
C PHE A 36 18.81 16.52 -4.78
N ALA A 37 19.42 16.42 -3.60
CA ALA A 37 18.77 16.76 -2.33
C ALA A 37 18.25 18.21 -2.28
N ASP A 38 18.92 19.15 -2.95
CA ASP A 38 18.62 20.58 -3.00
C ASP A 38 17.28 20.89 -3.68
N LYS A 39 16.85 20.05 -4.62
CA LYS A 39 15.61 20.21 -5.38
C LYS A 39 14.64 19.05 -5.26
N LEU A 40 14.94 18.06 -4.40
CA LEU A 40 14.09 16.91 -4.14
C LEU A 40 13.14 17.19 -2.96
N ARG A 41 11.85 16.94 -3.17
CA ARG A 41 10.84 16.97 -2.10
C ARG A 41 10.09 15.64 -2.05
N PHE A 42 9.89 15.10 -0.84
CA PHE A 42 8.92 14.05 -0.63
C PHE A 42 7.53 14.68 -0.50
N ILE A 43 6.60 14.31 -1.37
CA ILE A 43 5.19 14.66 -1.29
C ILE A 43 4.41 13.37 -1.52
N PRO A 44 3.62 12.89 -0.54
CA PRO A 44 2.91 11.62 -0.64
C PRO A 44 1.81 11.65 -1.71
N PHE A 45 1.33 10.49 -2.11
CA PHE A 45 0.21 10.40 -3.06
C PHE A 45 -1.08 10.96 -2.46
N PRO A 46 -1.86 11.74 -3.22
CA PRO A 46 -3.15 12.27 -2.77
C PRO A 46 -4.22 11.19 -2.86
N ILE A 47 -4.96 10.99 -1.77
CA ILE A 47 -6.11 10.09 -1.69
C ILE A 47 -7.32 10.86 -1.14
N ARG A 48 -8.47 10.64 -1.75
CA ARG A 48 -9.73 11.15 -1.20
C ARG A 48 -10.15 10.25 -0.04
N VAL A 49 -10.37 10.84 1.13
CA VAL A 49 -10.85 10.08 2.30
C VAL A 49 -12.31 9.68 2.09
N ASP A 50 -12.60 8.39 2.25
CA ASP A 50 -13.98 7.89 2.30
C ASP A 50 -14.49 7.93 3.75
N GLU A 51 -15.62 8.57 3.97
CA GLU A 51 -16.25 8.73 5.29
C GLU A 51 -17.41 7.73 5.53
N SER A 52 -17.57 6.73 4.66
CA SER A 52 -18.56 5.67 4.82
C SER A 52 -18.38 4.90 6.14
N PRO A 53 -19.46 4.42 6.78
CA PRO A 53 -19.34 3.63 8.00
C PRO A 53 -18.44 2.41 7.82
N LEU A 54 -17.59 2.14 8.82
CA LEU A 54 -16.76 0.95 8.85
C LEU A 54 -17.58 -0.27 9.27
N SER A 55 -17.34 -1.38 8.61
CA SER A 55 -17.94 -2.68 8.95
C SER A 55 -16.94 -3.81 8.70
N VAL A 56 -17.25 -4.98 9.24
CA VAL A 56 -16.49 -6.22 9.01
C VAL A 56 -17.47 -7.28 8.54
N HIS A 57 -17.15 -7.93 7.43
CA HIS A 57 -17.97 -9.01 6.89
C HIS A 57 -17.84 -10.31 7.72
N GLN A 58 -18.86 -11.13 7.61
CA GLN A 58 -18.83 -12.47 8.17
C GLN A 58 -19.39 -13.43 7.09
N PRO A 59 -18.55 -14.29 6.52
CA PRO A 59 -17.10 -14.49 6.77
C PRO A 59 -16.24 -13.28 6.40
N LEU A 60 -15.03 -13.19 6.99
CA LEU A 60 -14.05 -12.11 6.72
C LEU A 60 -13.51 -12.25 5.31
N ARG A 61 -13.51 -11.16 4.52
CA ARG A 61 -13.17 -11.18 3.10
C ARG A 61 -11.77 -10.65 2.83
N PHE A 62 -10.92 -11.53 2.31
CA PHE A 62 -9.54 -11.25 1.93
C PHE A 62 -9.44 -11.05 0.42
N PHE A 63 -9.13 -9.85 0.01
CA PHE A 63 -8.96 -9.51 -1.41
C PHE A 63 -7.51 -9.66 -1.84
N ILE A 64 -7.29 -10.30 -2.98
CA ILE A 64 -6.00 -10.36 -3.66
C ILE A 64 -6.16 -10.08 -5.15
N GLY A 65 -5.50 -9.01 -5.63
CA GLY A 65 -5.46 -8.65 -7.05
C GLY A 65 -4.23 -9.22 -7.73
N ILE A 66 -4.41 -10.09 -8.72
CA ILE A 66 -3.31 -10.80 -9.40
C ILE A 66 -3.20 -10.36 -10.85
N GLN A 67 -2.06 -9.79 -11.19
CA GLN A 67 -1.61 -9.61 -12.57
C GLN A 67 -0.57 -10.69 -12.87
N LYS A 68 -0.92 -11.70 -13.68
CA LYS A 68 -0.03 -12.86 -13.97
C LYS A 68 1.40 -12.45 -14.35
N ALA A 69 1.54 -11.46 -15.23
CA ALA A 69 2.84 -10.99 -15.69
C ALA A 69 3.69 -10.29 -14.60
N ARG A 70 3.09 -9.90 -13.48
CA ARG A 70 3.73 -9.20 -12.37
C ARG A 70 3.70 -9.96 -11.05
N SER A 71 3.16 -11.18 -11.02
CA SER A 71 2.95 -11.93 -9.79
C SER A 71 4.26 -12.17 -9.03
N ALA A 72 5.27 -12.70 -9.69
CA ALA A 72 6.60 -12.89 -9.10
C ALA A 72 7.27 -11.57 -8.69
N TYR A 73 7.08 -10.49 -9.45
CA TYR A 73 7.63 -9.16 -9.13
C TYR A 73 7.01 -8.54 -7.89
N LYS A 74 5.72 -8.78 -7.67
CA LYS A 74 4.98 -8.28 -6.51
C LYS A 74 4.97 -9.24 -5.33
N GLY A 75 5.32 -10.52 -5.52
CA GLY A 75 5.20 -11.57 -4.50
C GLY A 75 3.76 -12.02 -4.23
N THR A 76 2.81 -11.73 -5.14
CA THR A 76 1.41 -12.11 -4.96
C THR A 76 1.18 -13.62 -5.05
N ASP A 77 2.09 -14.35 -5.69
CA ASP A 77 2.11 -15.83 -5.69
C ASP A 77 2.42 -16.40 -4.31
N ILE A 78 3.35 -15.79 -3.56
CA ILE A 78 3.68 -16.14 -2.18
C ILE A 78 2.49 -15.82 -1.27
N MET A 79 1.93 -14.62 -1.39
CA MET A 79 0.78 -14.18 -0.60
C MET A 79 -0.43 -15.09 -0.83
N LEU A 80 -0.69 -15.50 -2.08
CA LEU A 80 -1.82 -16.39 -2.39
C LEU A 80 -1.66 -17.76 -1.73
N ARG A 81 -0.47 -18.38 -1.79
CA ARG A 81 -0.22 -19.66 -1.12
C ARG A 81 -0.42 -19.59 0.39
N ALA A 82 0.09 -18.53 1.02
CA ALA A 82 -0.14 -18.29 2.44
C ALA A 82 -1.63 -18.15 2.76
N LEU A 83 -2.36 -17.36 1.96
CA LEU A 83 -3.79 -17.14 2.13
C LEU A 83 -4.61 -18.43 1.96
N GLU A 84 -4.26 -19.28 1.00
CA GLU A 84 -4.89 -20.59 0.79
C GLU A 84 -4.66 -21.53 1.99
N ARG A 85 -3.49 -21.50 2.64
CA ARG A 85 -3.21 -22.21 3.88
C ARG A 85 -4.08 -21.71 5.04
N VAL A 86 -4.25 -20.39 5.16
CA VAL A 86 -5.13 -19.80 6.18
C VAL A 86 -6.58 -20.23 5.96
N ALA A 87 -7.05 -20.25 4.70
CA ALA A 87 -8.40 -20.70 4.38
C ALA A 87 -8.65 -22.18 4.75
N GLN A 88 -7.64 -23.03 4.66
CA GLN A 88 -7.73 -24.41 5.12
C GLN A 88 -7.87 -24.51 6.65
N ARG A 89 -7.29 -23.56 7.40
CA ARG A 89 -7.39 -23.51 8.86
C ARG A 89 -8.70 -22.90 9.36
N TYR A 90 -9.28 -21.96 8.61
CA TYR A 90 -10.48 -21.20 8.98
C TYR A 90 -11.56 -21.28 7.89
N PRO A 91 -12.02 -22.49 7.48
CA PRO A 91 -12.83 -22.67 6.27
C PRO A 91 -14.19 -21.99 6.31
N ASP A 92 -14.79 -21.80 7.50
CA ASP A 92 -16.12 -21.21 7.67
C ASP A 92 -16.06 -19.71 8.04
N ASP A 93 -14.88 -19.22 8.33
CA ASP A 93 -14.67 -17.89 8.94
C ASP A 93 -14.10 -16.86 7.99
N MET A 94 -13.62 -17.29 6.82
CA MET A 94 -13.02 -16.40 5.83
C MET A 94 -13.41 -16.78 4.40
N GLU A 95 -13.32 -15.76 3.52
CA GLU A 95 -13.53 -15.88 2.08
C GLU A 95 -12.34 -15.27 1.33
N ILE A 96 -11.80 -15.99 0.33
CA ILE A 96 -10.80 -15.45 -0.59
C ILE A 96 -11.49 -14.79 -1.77
N VAL A 97 -11.36 -13.48 -1.89
CA VAL A 97 -11.85 -12.69 -3.02
C VAL A 97 -10.70 -12.46 -4.00
N ARG A 98 -10.60 -13.31 -5.00
CA ARG A 98 -9.52 -13.27 -6.00
C ARG A 98 -9.93 -12.51 -7.25
N ALA A 99 -9.24 -11.42 -7.55
CA ALA A 99 -9.37 -10.67 -8.81
C ALA A 99 -8.17 -10.94 -9.72
N GLU A 100 -8.35 -11.79 -10.72
CA GLU A 100 -7.30 -12.18 -11.64
C GLU A 100 -7.69 -11.86 -13.08
N SER A 101 -7.05 -10.86 -13.68
CA SER A 101 -7.31 -10.44 -15.07
C SER A 101 -8.78 -10.13 -15.37
N VAL A 102 -9.49 -9.61 -14.37
CA VAL A 102 -10.90 -9.18 -14.52
C VAL A 102 -10.99 -7.76 -15.09
N PRO A 103 -12.13 -7.35 -15.70
CA PRO A 103 -12.38 -5.96 -16.07
C PRO A 103 -12.29 -5.02 -14.86
N PHE A 104 -11.93 -3.76 -15.10
CA PHE A 104 -11.71 -2.78 -14.01
C PHE A 104 -12.96 -2.57 -13.12
N GLU A 105 -14.15 -2.52 -13.72
CA GLU A 105 -15.41 -2.38 -12.96
C GLU A 105 -15.64 -3.57 -12.01
N GLU A 106 -15.35 -4.78 -12.47
CA GLU A 106 -15.44 -5.98 -11.65
C GLU A 106 -14.37 -5.98 -10.54
N TYR A 107 -13.14 -5.54 -10.85
CA TYR A 107 -12.09 -5.34 -9.86
C TYR A 107 -12.57 -4.42 -8.74
N VAL A 108 -13.09 -3.24 -9.08
CA VAL A 108 -13.57 -2.26 -8.13
C VAL A 108 -14.73 -2.81 -7.29
N ARG A 109 -15.65 -3.55 -7.89
CA ARG A 109 -16.76 -4.18 -7.18
C ARG A 109 -16.29 -5.21 -6.15
N LEU A 110 -15.35 -6.06 -6.51
CA LEU A 110 -14.76 -7.06 -5.60
C LEU A 110 -13.95 -6.38 -4.49
N PHE A 111 -13.14 -5.39 -4.85
CA PHE A 111 -12.31 -4.60 -3.93
C PHE A 111 -13.16 -3.92 -2.86
N ASN A 112 -14.17 -3.15 -3.26
CA ASN A 112 -15.03 -2.39 -2.33
C ASN A 112 -15.90 -3.29 -1.42
N ASN A 113 -16.00 -4.57 -1.73
CA ASN A 113 -16.78 -5.55 -0.95
C ASN A 113 -15.87 -6.49 -0.15
N SER A 114 -14.70 -6.00 0.27
CA SER A 114 -13.70 -6.79 1.00
C SER A 114 -13.22 -6.07 2.26
N ASP A 115 -12.63 -6.83 3.18
CA ASP A 115 -12.18 -6.32 4.48
C ASP A 115 -10.67 -6.11 4.55
N ILE A 116 -9.93 -6.99 3.90
CA ILE A 116 -8.47 -7.04 3.96
C ILE A 116 -7.92 -7.12 2.55
N LEU A 117 -6.94 -6.26 2.24
CA LEU A 117 -6.18 -6.30 0.98
C LEU A 117 -4.82 -6.94 1.21
N LEU A 118 -4.47 -7.95 0.40
CA LEU A 118 -3.10 -8.39 0.22
C LEU A 118 -2.52 -7.64 -0.99
N ASP A 119 -1.58 -6.69 -0.75
CA ASP A 119 -1.09 -5.79 -1.81
C ASP A 119 0.18 -6.33 -2.49
N GLN A 120 1.34 -6.18 -1.87
CA GLN A 120 2.63 -6.63 -2.43
C GLN A 120 3.69 -6.80 -1.34
N LEU A 121 4.66 -7.72 -1.57
CA LEU A 121 5.72 -8.04 -0.62
C LEU A 121 6.99 -7.22 -0.83
N TYR A 122 7.32 -6.88 -2.09
CA TYR A 122 8.59 -6.27 -2.44
C TYR A 122 8.46 -4.74 -2.55
N SER A 123 8.04 -4.09 -1.46
CA SER A 123 7.93 -2.63 -1.36
C SER A 123 8.21 -2.17 0.06
N TYR A 124 8.89 -1.03 0.21
CA TYR A 124 9.06 -0.37 1.51
C TYR A 124 7.82 0.42 1.93
N THR A 125 7.03 0.84 0.96
CA THR A 125 5.91 1.77 1.17
C THR A 125 4.64 1.29 0.48
N PRO A 126 3.45 1.61 1.04
CA PRO A 126 2.18 1.35 0.37
C PRO A 126 2.06 2.21 -0.88
N ALA A 127 1.66 1.60 -2.00
CA ALA A 127 1.35 2.31 -3.24
C ALA A 127 -0.16 2.65 -3.33
N MET A 128 -0.59 3.25 -4.44
CA MET A 128 -1.96 3.75 -4.63
C MET A 128 -3.06 2.76 -4.26
N ASN A 129 -2.89 1.47 -4.60
CA ASN A 129 -3.91 0.45 -4.32
C ASN A 129 -4.10 0.22 -2.80
N ALA A 130 -2.99 0.16 -2.05
CA ALA A 130 -3.02 0.03 -0.60
C ALA A 130 -3.60 1.28 0.08
N LEU A 131 -3.24 2.47 -0.40
CA LEU A 131 -3.76 3.73 0.11
C LEU A 131 -5.26 3.87 -0.13
N GLU A 132 -5.74 3.49 -1.32
CA GLU A 132 -7.16 3.47 -1.65
C GLU A 132 -7.91 2.46 -0.76
N ALA A 133 -7.36 1.28 -0.53
CA ALA A 133 -7.94 0.29 0.37
C ALA A 133 -8.13 0.84 1.79
N MET A 134 -7.11 1.48 2.36
CA MET A 134 -7.21 2.09 3.69
C MET A 134 -8.25 3.24 3.71
N SER A 135 -8.35 4.03 2.66
CA SER A 135 -9.39 5.05 2.54
C SER A 135 -10.79 4.43 2.61
N HIS A 136 -11.04 3.34 1.90
CA HIS A 136 -12.30 2.59 1.95
C HIS A 136 -12.49 1.77 3.24
N GLY A 137 -11.56 1.84 4.18
CA GLY A 137 -11.63 1.12 5.45
C GLY A 137 -11.30 -0.37 5.33
N MET A 138 -10.43 -0.73 4.42
CA MET A 138 -9.82 -2.06 4.40
C MET A 138 -8.54 -2.07 5.24
N ILE A 139 -8.21 -3.22 5.81
CA ILE A 139 -6.91 -3.48 6.40
C ILE A 139 -5.95 -3.87 5.28
N VAL A 140 -4.74 -3.34 5.29
CA VAL A 140 -3.71 -3.66 4.29
C VAL A 140 -2.66 -4.59 4.90
N VAL A 141 -2.38 -5.68 4.18
CA VAL A 141 -1.26 -6.59 4.43
C VAL A 141 -0.26 -6.45 3.30
N GLY A 142 0.97 -6.06 3.61
CA GLY A 142 1.99 -5.81 2.58
C GLY A 142 3.25 -5.20 3.16
N GLY A 143 4.13 -4.67 2.31
CA GLY A 143 5.34 -3.96 2.74
C GLY A 143 5.01 -2.59 3.34
N ALA A 144 5.45 -2.35 4.56
CA ALA A 144 5.38 -1.07 5.24
C ALA A 144 6.53 -0.94 6.25
N GLU A 145 7.74 -0.83 5.71
CA GLU A 145 8.97 -0.80 6.50
C GLU A 145 9.10 0.50 7.33
N PRO A 146 9.96 0.53 8.36
CA PRO A 146 10.14 1.71 9.20
C PRO A 146 10.40 3.00 8.43
N GLU A 147 11.05 2.92 7.28
CA GLU A 147 11.35 4.05 6.40
C GLU A 147 10.11 4.74 5.86
N ASN A 148 9.01 3.99 5.63
CA ASN A 148 7.72 4.54 5.24
C ASN A 148 7.19 5.54 6.28
N TYR A 149 7.28 5.19 7.54
CA TYR A 149 6.79 6.02 8.63
C TYR A 149 7.77 7.17 8.95
N ALA A 150 9.06 6.89 8.91
CA ALA A 150 10.10 7.89 9.16
C ALA A 150 10.05 9.05 8.17
N ILE A 151 9.80 8.80 6.88
CA ILE A 151 9.74 9.86 5.87
C ILE A 151 8.47 10.73 6.02
N LEU A 152 7.41 10.17 6.59
CA LEU A 152 6.17 10.89 6.92
C LEU A 152 6.28 11.67 8.24
N GLY A 153 7.34 11.43 9.02
CA GLY A 153 7.54 12.07 10.32
C GLY A 153 6.65 11.52 11.44
N ASP A 154 6.08 10.33 11.25
CA ASP A 154 5.26 9.64 12.26
C ASP A 154 5.76 8.22 12.47
N THR A 155 5.88 7.83 13.73
CA THR A 155 6.27 6.47 14.14
C THR A 155 5.22 5.77 14.99
N ASP A 156 4.14 6.46 15.34
CA ASP A 156 3.16 5.98 16.31
C ASP A 156 1.98 5.30 15.60
N LEU A 157 1.50 5.85 14.47
CA LEU A 157 0.40 5.30 13.69
C LEU A 157 0.91 4.37 12.59
N LYS A 158 0.82 3.05 12.82
CA LYS A 158 1.29 1.99 11.90
C LYS A 158 0.17 1.02 11.55
N PRO A 159 -0.81 1.43 10.72
CA PRO A 159 -2.01 0.64 10.48
C PRO A 159 -1.81 -0.54 9.52
N ILE A 160 -0.69 -0.60 8.81
CA ILE A 160 -0.43 -1.63 7.81
C ILE A 160 0.19 -2.83 8.52
N VAL A 161 -0.35 -4.01 8.26
CA VAL A 161 0.23 -5.28 8.70
C VAL A 161 1.44 -5.56 7.82
N ASN A 162 2.61 -5.18 8.32
CA ASN A 162 3.87 -5.38 7.61
C ASN A 162 4.24 -6.85 7.57
N VAL A 163 4.60 -7.36 6.42
CA VAL A 163 4.97 -8.76 6.19
C VAL A 163 6.30 -8.85 5.46
N GLN A 164 7.10 -9.83 5.85
CA GLN A 164 8.33 -10.15 5.16
C GLN A 164 8.06 -10.99 3.91
N PRO A 165 8.94 -10.95 2.87
CA PRO A 165 8.71 -11.64 1.60
C PRO A 165 8.96 -13.15 1.70
N ASN A 166 8.28 -13.81 2.61
CA ASN A 166 8.25 -15.27 2.75
C ASN A 166 6.84 -15.75 3.14
N GLU A 167 6.50 -16.97 2.75
CA GLU A 167 5.16 -17.53 2.90
C GLU A 167 4.74 -17.73 4.36
N ASP A 168 5.68 -18.12 5.24
CA ASP A 168 5.37 -18.41 6.63
C ASP A 168 5.07 -17.15 7.43
N ASP A 169 5.83 -16.06 7.20
CA ASP A 169 5.55 -14.79 7.83
C ASP A 169 4.17 -14.23 7.42
N VAL A 170 3.87 -14.29 6.11
CA VAL A 170 2.53 -13.89 5.61
C VAL A 170 1.44 -14.74 6.26
N TYR A 171 1.63 -16.07 6.33
CA TYR A 171 0.69 -16.98 6.98
C TYR A 171 0.47 -16.63 8.46
N ASP A 172 1.54 -16.41 9.20
CA ASP A 172 1.48 -16.11 10.64
C ASP A 172 0.75 -14.76 10.88
N GLN A 173 1.06 -13.72 10.11
CA GLN A 173 0.38 -12.43 10.23
C GLN A 173 -1.11 -12.50 9.87
N LEU A 174 -1.48 -13.29 8.85
CA LEU A 174 -2.88 -13.51 8.51
C LEU A 174 -3.62 -14.30 9.61
N CYS A 175 -2.99 -15.29 10.22
CA CYS A 175 -3.56 -16.01 11.36
C CYS A 175 -3.78 -15.07 12.56
N LEU A 176 -2.83 -14.17 12.85
CA LEU A 176 -2.99 -13.16 13.90
C LEU A 176 -4.20 -12.25 13.65
N LEU A 177 -4.46 -11.84 12.41
CA LEU A 177 -5.68 -11.10 12.07
C LEU A 177 -6.95 -11.91 12.30
N MET A 178 -6.94 -13.22 11.99
CA MET A 178 -8.06 -14.11 12.27
C MET A 178 -8.32 -14.28 13.76
N ASP A 179 -7.29 -14.31 14.58
CA ASP A 179 -7.38 -14.51 16.03
C ASP A 179 -7.76 -13.21 16.78
N ARG A 180 -7.56 -12.01 16.16
CA ARG A 180 -7.81 -10.68 16.75
C ARG A 180 -9.01 -9.96 16.10
N ARG A 181 -10.11 -10.66 15.89
CA ARG A 181 -11.28 -10.13 15.17
C ARG A 181 -11.95 -8.92 15.83
N ASP A 182 -11.90 -8.81 17.12
CA ASP A 182 -12.41 -7.71 17.92
C ASP A 182 -11.63 -6.40 17.70
N GLU A 183 -10.40 -6.47 17.19
CA GLU A 183 -9.58 -5.32 16.89
C GLU A 183 -9.68 -4.82 15.44
N LEU A 184 -10.31 -5.58 14.54
CA LEU A 184 -10.34 -5.28 13.10
C LEU A 184 -10.98 -3.92 12.79
N LEU A 185 -12.05 -3.53 13.49
CA LEU A 185 -12.66 -2.21 13.30
C LEU A 185 -11.71 -1.08 13.68
N GLN A 186 -10.90 -1.26 14.73
CA GLN A 186 -9.90 -0.28 15.11
C GLN A 186 -8.78 -0.20 14.06
N LEU A 187 -8.28 -1.32 13.57
CA LEU A 187 -7.28 -1.34 12.48
C LEU A 187 -7.77 -0.66 11.21
N LYS A 188 -9.06 -0.85 10.85
CA LYS A 188 -9.70 -0.14 9.74
C LYS A 188 -9.76 1.37 9.99
N ALA A 189 -10.10 1.78 11.20
CA ALA A 189 -10.14 3.19 11.59
C ALA A 189 -8.74 3.83 11.57
N ASP A 190 -7.74 3.11 12.05
CA ASP A 190 -6.33 3.54 12.05
C ASP A 190 -5.80 3.71 10.62
N GLY A 191 -6.15 2.79 9.70
CA GLY A 191 -5.84 2.91 8.28
C GLY A 191 -6.42 4.16 7.66
N ARG A 192 -7.70 4.45 7.92
CA ARG A 192 -8.37 5.67 7.43
C ARG A 192 -7.78 6.94 8.05
N GLU A 193 -7.42 6.91 9.33
CA GLU A 193 -6.75 8.03 10.00
C GLU A 193 -5.37 8.29 9.39
N TYR A 194 -4.62 7.24 9.04
CA TYR A 194 -3.35 7.35 8.32
C TYR A 194 -3.54 8.09 6.99
N ILE A 195 -4.55 7.74 6.20
CA ILE A 195 -4.90 8.46 4.96
C ILE A 195 -5.23 9.92 5.25
N ARG A 196 -6.06 10.20 6.26
CA ARG A 196 -6.46 11.56 6.63
C ARG A 196 -5.29 12.43 7.08
N ARG A 197 -4.32 11.85 7.77
CA ARG A 197 -3.13 12.59 8.22
C ARG A 197 -2.17 12.92 7.10
N TYR A 198 -1.82 11.94 6.28
CA TYR A 198 -0.67 12.03 5.38
C TYR A 198 -1.04 12.08 3.91
N HIS A 199 -2.17 11.54 3.51
CA HIS A 199 -2.54 11.35 2.12
C HIS A 199 -3.80 12.12 1.71
N ASP A 200 -4.41 12.91 2.61
CA ASP A 200 -5.58 13.70 2.26
C ASP A 200 -5.30 14.58 1.05
N HIS A 201 -6.12 14.44 0.01
CA HIS A 201 -5.88 15.04 -1.30
C HIS A 201 -5.79 16.58 -1.27
N LEU A 202 -6.51 17.25 -0.36
CA LEU A 202 -6.43 18.71 -0.23
C LEU A 202 -5.15 19.14 0.47
N LYS A 203 -4.71 18.40 1.49
CA LYS A 203 -3.42 18.65 2.17
C LYS A 203 -2.25 18.43 1.22
N VAL A 204 -2.30 17.34 0.46
CA VAL A 204 -1.25 17.02 -0.51
C VAL A 204 -1.24 18.03 -1.66
N ALA A 205 -2.41 18.44 -2.17
CA ALA A 205 -2.49 19.47 -3.21
C ALA A 205 -1.81 20.79 -2.78
N ARG A 206 -1.97 21.20 -1.52
CA ARG A 206 -1.27 22.39 -0.98
C ARG A 206 0.25 22.22 -1.01
N GLN A 207 0.76 21.03 -0.65
CA GLN A 207 2.20 20.76 -0.71
C GLN A 207 2.75 20.88 -2.15
N TYR A 208 1.98 20.49 -3.17
CA TYR A 208 2.32 20.69 -4.57
C TYR A 208 2.33 22.16 -4.95
N LEU A 209 1.30 22.93 -4.55
CA LEU A 209 1.25 24.36 -4.80
C LEU A 209 2.42 25.10 -4.13
N ASP A 210 2.70 24.80 -2.87
CA ASP A 210 3.84 25.35 -2.14
C ASP A 210 5.18 25.02 -2.82
N PHE A 211 5.31 23.79 -3.34
CA PHE A 211 6.52 23.36 -4.05
C PHE A 211 6.71 24.13 -5.37
N TRP A 212 5.63 24.48 -6.06
CA TRP A 212 5.65 25.27 -7.30
C TRP A 212 5.69 26.78 -7.07
N GLY A 213 5.59 27.23 -5.82
CA GLY A 213 5.58 28.65 -5.47
C GLY A 213 4.31 29.41 -5.87
N ILE A 214 3.15 28.71 -5.85
CA ILE A 214 1.83 29.24 -6.23
C ILE A 214 0.95 29.42 -5.00
#